data_c33952994899ae6f3ee1897a6c83e2bd
#
_entry.id   c33952994899ae6f3ee1897a6c83e2bd
#
_cell.length_a   1.000
_cell.length_b   1.000
_cell.length_c   1.000
_cell.angle_alpha   90.00
_cell.angle_beta   90.00
_cell.angle_gamma   90.00
#
_symmetry.space_group_name_H-M   'P 1'
#
loop_
_entity.id
_entity.type
_entity.pdbx_description
1 polymer ?
#
loop_
_entity_poly.entity_id
_entity_poly.type
_entity_poly.pdbx_seq_one_letter_code
_entity_poly.pdbx_strand_id
1 'polypeptide(L)'
;MSLTELQKQIYDELFAIAISNDYPQASITPHVDGYVLNYRTKDHTLAALPVYMSKEDGKAIIQHLLFEGRKPTNTSKPVITKVAYNKDDIEAHAKLVVIPNLNGLSASMAIYRHSEQTPVTLDNFIFLNAADKTTILERLKEPKQWLIVTSSQENSNKKAMALALLEETYAKKPRVIVSVERYAECLNPNVIRLELSDNPHPYGELVDVITQFAPDLVFIDKLDTSDAVLLARTLFTNGISVLTTTTDSTFANTTVIELSPNNVASIRPDF
;
A
#
# COMPACT_ATOMS: atom_id res chain seq x y z
N MET A 1 -22.37 4.38 -10.87
CA MET A 1 -22.79 3.34 -11.85
C MET A 1 -23.55 2.29 -11.06
N SER A 2 -24.80 2.02 -11.40
CA SER A 2 -25.61 1.03 -10.68
C SER A 2 -25.48 -0.33 -11.36
N LEU A 3 -25.11 -1.34 -10.58
CA LEU A 3 -25.16 -2.74 -11.00
C LEU A 3 -26.61 -3.25 -11.00
N THR A 4 -26.94 -4.19 -11.87
CA THR A 4 -28.17 -5.00 -11.76
C THR A 4 -28.09 -5.89 -10.52
N GLU A 5 -29.22 -6.44 -10.06
CA GLU A 5 -29.22 -7.35 -8.89
C GLU A 5 -28.29 -8.55 -9.09
N LEU A 6 -28.28 -9.16 -10.28
CA LEU A 6 -27.38 -10.28 -10.60
C LEU A 6 -25.90 -9.85 -10.56
N GLN A 7 -25.57 -8.70 -11.16
CA GLN A 7 -24.20 -8.18 -11.16
C GLN A 7 -23.74 -7.83 -9.75
N LYS A 8 -24.62 -7.28 -8.93
CA LYS A 8 -24.36 -7.00 -7.51
C LYS A 8 -24.12 -8.28 -6.73
N GLN A 9 -24.93 -9.31 -6.96
CA GLN A 9 -24.70 -10.61 -6.35
C GLN A 9 -23.34 -11.19 -6.71
N ILE A 10 -22.94 -11.18 -7.99
CA ILE A 10 -21.63 -11.67 -8.43
C ILE A 10 -20.50 -10.83 -7.80
N TYR A 11 -20.67 -9.52 -7.72
CA TYR A 11 -19.70 -8.62 -7.10
C TYR A 11 -19.53 -8.95 -5.60
N ASP A 12 -20.63 -9.15 -4.87
CA ASP A 12 -20.60 -9.51 -3.45
C ASP A 12 -19.99 -10.90 -3.24
N GLU A 13 -20.37 -11.89 -4.06
CA GLU A 13 -19.82 -13.24 -4.03
C GLU A 13 -18.31 -13.27 -4.33
N LEU A 14 -17.81 -12.37 -5.17
CA LEU A 14 -16.39 -12.26 -5.48
C LEU A 14 -15.56 -12.07 -4.18
N PHE A 15 -15.96 -11.14 -3.33
CA PHE A 15 -15.26 -10.91 -2.06
C PHE A 15 -15.60 -11.98 -1.03
N ALA A 16 -16.86 -12.37 -0.92
CA ALA A 16 -17.29 -13.38 0.05
C ALA A 16 -16.58 -14.72 -0.15
N ILE A 17 -16.48 -15.22 -1.39
CA ILE A 17 -15.79 -16.47 -1.74
C ILE A 17 -14.29 -16.35 -1.47
N ALA A 18 -13.66 -15.25 -1.89
CA ALA A 18 -12.24 -15.02 -1.66
C ALA A 18 -11.90 -15.03 -0.17
N ILE A 19 -12.71 -14.36 0.63
CA ILE A 19 -12.50 -14.23 2.08
C ILE A 19 -12.82 -15.55 2.80
N SER A 20 -13.93 -16.22 2.48
CA SER A 20 -14.33 -17.45 3.17
C SER A 20 -13.39 -18.62 2.90
N ASN A 21 -12.75 -18.65 1.73
CA ASN A 21 -11.84 -19.73 1.34
C ASN A 21 -10.36 -19.32 1.44
N ASP A 22 -10.07 -18.14 1.97
CA ASP A 22 -8.71 -17.63 2.13
C ASP A 22 -7.92 -17.58 0.79
N TYR A 23 -8.60 -17.09 -0.26
CA TYR A 23 -7.99 -16.88 -1.56
C TYR A 23 -7.40 -15.47 -1.65
N PRO A 24 -6.07 -15.32 -1.64
CA PRO A 24 -5.42 -14.00 -1.65
C PRO A 24 -5.54 -13.28 -2.99
N GLN A 25 -5.94 -13.98 -4.05
CA GLN A 25 -6.03 -13.38 -5.39
C GLN A 25 -7.28 -13.82 -6.13
N ALA A 26 -7.87 -12.87 -6.85
CA ALA A 26 -8.92 -13.12 -7.84
C ALA A 26 -8.58 -12.42 -9.17
N SER A 27 -9.08 -12.96 -10.27
CA SER A 27 -8.92 -12.34 -11.59
C SER A 27 -10.19 -12.49 -12.43
N ILE A 28 -10.56 -11.43 -13.15
CA ILE A 28 -11.64 -11.42 -14.12
C ILE A 28 -10.99 -11.20 -15.48
N THR A 29 -11.09 -12.18 -16.37
CA THR A 29 -10.43 -12.15 -17.67
C THR A 29 -11.43 -12.43 -18.80
N PRO A 30 -11.30 -11.74 -19.97
CA PRO A 30 -12.10 -12.06 -21.13
C PRO A 30 -11.92 -13.51 -21.58
N HIS A 31 -13.02 -14.12 -21.96
CA HIS A 31 -13.10 -15.44 -22.56
C HIS A 31 -13.87 -15.36 -23.90
N VAL A 32 -13.88 -16.43 -24.69
CA VAL A 32 -14.53 -16.44 -26.03
C VAL A 32 -16.00 -15.97 -25.95
N ASP A 33 -16.74 -16.48 -24.96
CA ASP A 33 -18.17 -16.23 -24.81
C ASP A 33 -18.54 -15.22 -23.70
N GLY A 34 -17.53 -14.57 -23.09
CA GLY A 34 -17.80 -13.66 -21.97
C GLY A 34 -16.58 -13.35 -21.13
N TYR A 35 -16.70 -13.57 -19.84
CA TYR A 35 -15.63 -13.39 -18.85
C TYR A 35 -15.55 -14.59 -17.90
N VAL A 36 -14.36 -14.80 -17.36
CA VAL A 36 -14.11 -15.82 -16.35
C VAL A 36 -13.52 -15.17 -15.11
N LEU A 37 -14.16 -15.40 -13.97
CA LEU A 37 -13.63 -15.08 -12.66
C LEU A 37 -12.91 -16.33 -12.11
N ASN A 38 -11.64 -16.18 -11.80
CA ASN A 38 -10.80 -17.21 -11.21
C ASN A 38 -10.26 -16.73 -9.87
N TYR A 39 -10.07 -17.66 -8.96
CA TYR A 39 -9.38 -17.44 -7.69
C TYR A 39 -8.04 -18.18 -7.68
N ARG A 40 -7.08 -17.69 -6.89
CA ARG A 40 -5.82 -18.38 -6.64
C ARG A 40 -5.64 -18.61 -5.15
N THR A 41 -5.14 -19.80 -4.83
CA THR A 41 -4.72 -20.18 -3.48
C THR A 41 -3.42 -19.49 -3.09
N LYS A 42 -3.01 -19.62 -1.84
CA LYS A 42 -1.70 -19.14 -1.33
C LYS A 42 -0.51 -19.73 -2.10
N ASP A 43 -0.66 -20.95 -2.61
CA ASP A 43 0.36 -21.62 -3.44
C ASP A 43 0.32 -21.19 -4.91
N HIS A 44 -0.43 -20.12 -5.23
CA HIS A 44 -0.62 -19.59 -6.58
C HIS A 44 -1.28 -20.55 -7.58
N THR A 45 -1.87 -21.65 -7.13
CA THR A 45 -2.66 -22.55 -7.97
C THR A 45 -4.06 -22.00 -8.20
N LEU A 46 -4.68 -22.34 -9.33
CA LEU A 46 -6.07 -21.97 -9.57
C LEU A 46 -7.00 -22.77 -8.64
N ALA A 47 -7.95 -22.10 -8.02
CA ALA A 47 -9.04 -22.77 -7.30
C ALA A 47 -9.94 -23.55 -8.27
N ALA A 48 -10.56 -24.60 -7.80
CA ALA A 48 -11.14 -25.66 -8.63
C ALA A 48 -12.35 -25.26 -9.51
N LEU A 49 -12.99 -24.10 -9.28
CA LEU A 49 -14.21 -23.73 -9.99
C LEU A 49 -14.17 -22.29 -10.49
N PRO A 50 -13.91 -22.09 -11.79
CA PRO A 50 -14.08 -20.77 -12.40
C PRO A 50 -15.57 -20.39 -12.47
N VAL A 51 -15.87 -19.11 -12.27
CA VAL A 51 -17.22 -18.56 -12.48
C VAL A 51 -17.28 -17.91 -13.85
N TYR A 52 -18.17 -18.40 -14.71
CA TYR A 52 -18.38 -17.85 -16.04
C TYR A 52 -19.46 -16.78 -15.99
N MET A 53 -19.20 -15.65 -16.66
CA MET A 53 -20.09 -14.49 -16.73
C MET A 53 -20.34 -14.10 -18.17
N SER A 54 -21.47 -13.48 -18.45
CA SER A 54 -21.72 -12.85 -19.73
C SER A 54 -20.70 -11.72 -20.00
N LYS A 55 -20.57 -11.33 -21.25
CA LYS A 55 -19.71 -10.20 -21.65
C LYS A 55 -20.13 -8.90 -20.99
N GLU A 56 -21.42 -8.70 -20.81
CA GLU A 56 -22.01 -7.52 -20.17
C GLU A 56 -21.68 -7.51 -18.66
N ASP A 57 -21.91 -8.63 -17.98
CA ASP A 57 -21.71 -8.73 -16.53
C ASP A 57 -20.26 -8.56 -16.14
N GLY A 58 -19.35 -9.28 -16.81
CA GLY A 58 -17.93 -9.16 -16.53
C GLY A 58 -17.38 -7.74 -16.74
N LYS A 59 -17.82 -7.09 -17.83
CA LYS A 59 -17.46 -5.69 -18.09
C LYS A 59 -18.04 -4.74 -17.04
N ALA A 60 -19.31 -4.92 -16.67
CA ALA A 60 -19.97 -4.08 -15.66
C ALA A 60 -19.30 -4.18 -14.30
N ILE A 61 -18.91 -5.40 -13.87
CA ILE A 61 -18.21 -5.63 -12.60
C ILE A 61 -16.84 -4.96 -12.61
N ILE A 62 -16.05 -5.10 -13.69
CA ILE A 62 -14.73 -4.43 -13.77
C ILE A 62 -14.91 -2.91 -13.74
N GLN A 63 -15.90 -2.37 -14.45
CA GLN A 63 -16.18 -0.94 -14.43
C GLN A 63 -16.64 -0.44 -13.06
N HIS A 64 -17.40 -1.27 -12.33
CA HIS A 64 -17.80 -0.95 -10.96
C HIS A 64 -16.60 -0.96 -10.00
N LEU A 65 -15.71 -1.93 -10.10
CA LEU A 65 -14.45 -1.97 -9.35
C LEU A 65 -13.59 -0.71 -9.60
N LEU A 66 -13.51 -0.26 -10.86
CA LEU A 66 -12.83 1.01 -11.19
C LEU A 66 -13.52 2.21 -10.56
N PHE A 67 -14.86 2.25 -10.59
CA PHE A 67 -15.65 3.32 -9.98
C PHE A 67 -15.44 3.39 -8.46
N GLU A 68 -15.51 2.26 -7.77
CA GLU A 68 -15.19 2.17 -6.33
C GLU A 68 -13.75 2.60 -6.02
N GLY A 69 -12.81 2.26 -6.91
CA GLY A 69 -11.43 2.71 -6.84
C GLY A 69 -11.22 4.16 -7.30
N ARG A 70 -12.29 4.93 -7.55
CA ARG A 70 -12.27 6.33 -8.01
C ARG A 70 -11.45 6.54 -9.29
N LYS A 71 -11.51 5.59 -10.21
CA LYS A 71 -10.81 5.63 -11.50
C LYS A 71 -11.81 5.71 -12.66
N PRO A 72 -11.38 6.21 -13.84
CA PRO A 72 -12.23 6.21 -15.03
C PRO A 72 -12.67 4.79 -15.40
N THR A 73 -13.95 4.59 -15.64
CA THR A 73 -14.53 3.27 -15.99
C THR A 73 -14.22 2.84 -17.42
N ASN A 74 -13.83 3.79 -18.29
CA ASN A 74 -13.29 3.52 -19.62
C ASN A 74 -11.81 3.90 -19.64
N THR A 75 -10.95 2.90 -19.64
CA THR A 75 -9.51 3.11 -19.69
C THR A 75 -8.88 2.45 -20.89
N SER A 76 -7.99 3.17 -21.57
CA SER A 76 -7.14 2.66 -22.67
C SER A 76 -5.72 2.32 -22.18
N LYS A 77 -5.42 2.58 -20.92
CA LYS A 77 -4.12 2.32 -20.28
C LYS A 77 -4.31 1.44 -19.05
N PRO A 78 -3.27 0.71 -18.63
CA PRO A 78 -3.31 0.00 -17.35
C PRO A 78 -3.63 0.94 -16.19
N VAL A 79 -4.51 0.50 -15.30
CA VAL A 79 -4.92 1.24 -14.10
C VAL A 79 -4.63 0.39 -12.88
N ILE A 80 -4.04 1.00 -11.86
CA ILE A 80 -3.85 0.38 -10.55
C ILE A 80 -4.59 1.23 -9.53
N THR A 81 -5.39 0.60 -8.67
CA THR A 81 -6.14 1.29 -7.62
C THR A 81 -6.42 0.36 -6.45
N LYS A 82 -7.06 0.88 -5.40
CA LYS A 82 -7.60 0.10 -4.29
C LYS A 82 -9.11 0.16 -4.30
N VAL A 83 -9.72 -0.94 -3.90
CA VAL A 83 -11.16 -1.06 -3.68
C VAL A 83 -11.37 -1.49 -2.24
N ALA A 84 -12.24 -0.80 -1.53
CA ALA A 84 -12.70 -1.21 -0.21
C ALA A 84 -14.06 -1.89 -0.37
N TYR A 85 -14.23 -3.04 0.27
CA TYR A 85 -15.48 -3.76 0.34
C TYR A 85 -15.92 -3.90 1.79
N ASN A 86 -17.15 -3.50 2.08
CA ASN A 86 -17.73 -3.61 3.42
C ASN A 86 -19.20 -4.01 3.28
N LYS A 87 -19.50 -5.26 3.58
CA LYS A 87 -20.85 -5.81 3.57
C LYS A 87 -20.93 -7.08 4.42
N ASP A 88 -22.04 -7.24 5.14
CA ASP A 88 -22.39 -8.47 5.89
C ASP A 88 -21.25 -8.98 6.80
N ASP A 89 -20.65 -8.09 7.59
CA ASP A 89 -19.50 -8.35 8.48
C ASP A 89 -18.19 -8.75 7.73
N ILE A 90 -18.18 -8.62 6.41
CA ILE A 90 -16.98 -8.80 5.60
C ILE A 90 -16.39 -7.43 5.29
N GLU A 91 -15.26 -7.12 5.94
CA GLU A 91 -14.43 -5.98 5.59
C GLU A 91 -13.20 -6.49 4.82
N ALA A 92 -13.05 -6.04 3.58
CA ALA A 92 -11.93 -6.42 2.74
C ALA A 92 -11.41 -5.22 1.95
N HIS A 93 -10.13 -5.28 1.61
CA HIS A 93 -9.50 -4.39 0.66
C HIS A 93 -8.91 -5.20 -0.49
N ALA A 94 -9.02 -4.67 -1.69
CA ALA A 94 -8.37 -5.26 -2.85
C ALA A 94 -7.46 -4.24 -3.54
N LYS A 95 -6.21 -4.65 -3.80
CA LYS A 95 -5.37 -3.95 -4.76
C LYS A 95 -5.75 -4.43 -6.14
N LEU A 96 -6.36 -3.55 -6.92
CA LEU A 96 -6.90 -3.82 -8.24
C LEU A 96 -5.93 -3.35 -9.32
N VAL A 97 -5.65 -4.22 -10.27
CA VAL A 97 -4.94 -3.91 -11.52
C VAL A 97 -5.89 -4.19 -12.69
N VAL A 98 -6.20 -3.19 -13.49
CA VAL A 98 -7.02 -3.36 -14.70
C VAL A 98 -6.17 -3.08 -15.92
N ILE A 99 -6.17 -4.01 -16.87
CA ILE A 99 -5.40 -3.93 -18.11
C ILE A 99 -6.36 -4.03 -19.30
N PRO A 100 -6.44 -3.00 -20.17
CA PRO A 100 -7.16 -3.11 -21.42
C PRO A 100 -6.41 -4.04 -22.39
N ASN A 101 -7.16 -4.89 -23.07
CA ASN A 101 -6.63 -5.77 -24.12
C ASN A 101 -7.61 -5.83 -25.30
N LEU A 102 -7.27 -6.57 -26.36
CA LEU A 102 -8.07 -6.65 -27.58
C LEU A 102 -9.49 -7.21 -27.37
N ASN A 103 -9.68 -8.03 -26.34
CA ASN A 103 -10.94 -8.70 -26.03
C ASN A 103 -11.75 -8.00 -24.93
N GLY A 104 -11.25 -6.88 -24.39
CA GLY A 104 -11.91 -6.13 -23.33
C GLY A 104 -10.96 -5.77 -22.18
N LEU A 105 -11.50 -5.58 -20.98
CA LEU A 105 -10.73 -5.29 -19.79
C LEU A 105 -10.41 -6.57 -19.02
N SER A 106 -9.19 -6.75 -18.60
CA SER A 106 -8.81 -7.78 -17.62
C SER A 106 -8.58 -7.13 -16.27
N ALA A 107 -9.08 -7.72 -15.19
CA ALA A 107 -8.83 -7.27 -13.83
C ALA A 107 -8.13 -8.35 -13.03
N SER A 108 -7.15 -7.95 -12.22
CA SER A 108 -6.50 -8.80 -11.22
C SER A 108 -6.56 -8.10 -9.88
N MET A 109 -6.89 -8.84 -8.84
CA MET A 109 -7.07 -8.32 -7.49
C MET A 109 -6.23 -9.13 -6.51
N ALA A 110 -5.45 -8.44 -5.68
CA ALA A 110 -4.92 -9.02 -4.46
C ALA A 110 -5.86 -8.60 -3.32
N ILE A 111 -6.48 -9.58 -2.65
CA ILE A 111 -7.56 -9.38 -1.68
C ILE A 111 -7.03 -9.62 -0.27
N TYR A 112 -7.33 -8.71 0.64
CA TYR A 112 -6.89 -8.73 2.03
C TYR A 112 -8.09 -8.52 2.94
N ARG A 113 -8.21 -9.31 4.01
CA ARG A 113 -9.15 -9.03 5.09
C ARG A 113 -8.69 -7.82 5.89
N HIS A 114 -9.62 -6.96 6.30
CA HIS A 114 -9.29 -5.86 7.20
C HIS A 114 -8.82 -6.37 8.57
N SER A 115 -9.42 -7.44 9.08
CA SER A 115 -9.06 -8.08 10.36
C SER A 115 -7.70 -8.80 10.32
N GLU A 116 -7.17 -9.12 9.14
CA GLU A 116 -5.87 -9.78 8.99
C GLU A 116 -4.69 -8.81 8.90
N GLN A 117 -4.97 -7.53 8.75
CA GLN A 117 -3.96 -6.52 9.00
C GLN A 117 -3.84 -6.34 10.53
N THR A 118 -3.37 -7.39 11.22
CA THR A 118 -2.81 -7.22 12.55
C THR A 118 -1.82 -6.06 12.42
N PRO A 119 -1.96 -4.99 13.21
CA PRO A 119 -1.02 -3.89 13.12
C PRO A 119 0.38 -4.49 13.23
N VAL A 120 1.18 -4.31 12.20
CA VAL A 120 2.56 -4.79 12.25
C VAL A 120 3.22 -3.97 13.33
N THR A 121 3.58 -4.63 14.42
CA THR A 121 4.27 -4.02 15.54
C THR A 121 5.78 -4.23 15.41
N LEU A 122 6.58 -3.48 16.16
CA LEU A 122 8.02 -3.70 16.18
C LEU A 122 8.41 -5.07 16.74
N ASP A 123 7.51 -5.76 17.43
CA ASP A 123 7.74 -7.11 17.96
C ASP A 123 7.70 -8.20 16.84
N ASN A 124 7.23 -7.85 15.66
CA ASN A 124 7.31 -8.71 14.47
C ASN A 124 8.72 -8.70 13.82
N PHE A 125 9.63 -7.86 14.31
CA PHE A 125 11.00 -7.73 13.81
C PHE A 125 12.01 -8.14 14.88
N ILE A 126 13.06 -8.84 14.44
CA ILE A 126 14.18 -9.21 15.30
C ILE A 126 15.24 -8.13 15.16
N PHE A 127 15.61 -7.48 16.26
CA PHE A 127 16.72 -6.54 16.26
C PHE A 127 18.03 -7.28 16.54
N LEU A 128 19.03 -7.07 15.68
CA LEU A 128 20.33 -7.72 15.79
C LEU A 128 21.00 -7.39 17.13
N ASN A 129 20.80 -6.14 17.59
CA ASN A 129 21.19 -5.69 18.91
C ASN A 129 19.97 -5.12 19.64
N ALA A 130 19.71 -5.51 20.87
CA ALA A 130 18.57 -5.01 21.65
C ALA A 130 18.62 -3.48 21.84
N ALA A 131 19.81 -2.88 21.87
CA ALA A 131 19.99 -1.43 21.91
C ALA A 131 19.49 -0.72 20.65
N ASP A 132 19.47 -1.38 19.49
CA ASP A 132 19.09 -0.78 18.21
C ASP A 132 17.62 -0.33 18.23
N LYS A 133 16.71 -1.16 18.78
CA LYS A 133 15.29 -0.78 18.93
C LYS A 133 15.14 0.50 19.73
N THR A 134 15.85 0.60 20.86
CA THR A 134 15.80 1.78 21.74
C THR A 134 16.35 3.00 21.01
N THR A 135 17.49 2.86 20.35
CA THR A 135 18.13 3.96 19.59
C THR A 135 17.25 4.49 18.49
N ILE A 136 16.60 3.61 17.70
CA ILE A 136 15.67 4.02 16.63
C ILE A 136 14.51 4.82 17.22
N LEU A 137 13.90 4.33 18.30
CA LEU A 137 12.76 4.98 18.94
C LEU A 137 13.14 6.31 19.60
N GLU A 138 14.35 6.45 20.11
CA GLU A 138 14.86 7.71 20.63
C GLU A 138 15.08 8.72 19.50
N ARG A 139 15.69 8.30 18.41
CA ARG A 139 15.89 9.15 17.24
C ARG A 139 14.57 9.64 16.64
N LEU A 140 13.54 8.80 16.57
CA LEU A 140 12.21 9.21 16.10
C LEU A 140 11.55 10.27 17.00
N LYS A 141 11.96 10.40 18.25
CA LYS A 141 11.45 11.43 19.18
C LYS A 141 12.13 12.78 18.99
N GLU A 142 13.36 12.78 18.49
CA GLU A 142 14.11 13.99 18.24
C GLU A 142 13.58 14.72 17.01
N PRO A 143 13.59 16.06 17.00
CA PRO A 143 13.23 16.81 15.82
C PRO A 143 14.30 16.68 14.73
N LYS A 144 13.89 16.90 13.49
CA LYS A 144 14.80 16.95 12.35
C LYS A 144 15.66 15.69 12.20
N GLN A 145 14.99 14.53 12.17
CA GLN A 145 15.62 13.25 11.87
C GLN A 145 15.26 12.77 10.49
N TRP A 146 16.20 12.17 9.79
CA TRP A 146 15.91 11.43 8.57
C TRP A 146 16.28 9.96 8.78
N LEU A 147 15.25 9.11 8.85
CA LEU A 147 15.40 7.67 9.00
C LEU A 147 15.04 6.97 7.67
N ILE A 148 15.83 6.00 7.31
CA ILE A 148 15.65 5.21 6.09
C ILE A 148 15.57 3.74 6.47
N VAL A 149 14.47 3.09 6.10
CA VAL A 149 14.37 1.62 6.15
C VAL A 149 14.76 1.07 4.78
N THR A 150 15.85 0.34 4.75
CA THR A 150 16.38 -0.25 3.51
C THR A 150 16.49 -1.76 3.58
N SER A 151 16.54 -2.41 2.43
CA SER A 151 16.85 -3.83 2.29
C SER A 151 17.35 -4.09 0.87
N SER A 152 18.27 -5.01 0.74
CA SER A 152 18.78 -5.47 -0.57
C SER A 152 17.73 -6.22 -1.39
N GLN A 153 16.61 -6.63 -0.77
CA GLN A 153 15.51 -7.33 -1.45
C GLN A 153 14.33 -6.39 -1.73
N GLU A 154 13.82 -6.42 -2.94
CA GLU A 154 12.70 -5.58 -3.38
C GLU A 154 11.40 -5.90 -2.64
N ASN A 155 11.11 -7.17 -2.39
CA ASN A 155 9.90 -7.66 -1.70
C ASN A 155 10.08 -7.82 -0.19
N SER A 156 10.94 -7.03 0.43
CA SER A 156 11.14 -7.06 1.88
C SER A 156 10.03 -6.32 2.63
N ASN A 157 9.90 -6.61 3.92
CA ASN A 157 8.94 -5.97 4.82
C ASN A 157 9.33 -4.53 5.23
N LYS A 158 10.07 -3.78 4.37
CA LYS A 158 10.51 -2.39 4.63
C LYS A 158 9.36 -1.48 5.01
N LYS A 159 8.29 -1.53 4.24
CA LYS A 159 7.11 -0.71 4.49
C LYS A 159 6.43 -1.10 5.79
N ALA A 160 6.29 -2.39 6.05
CA ALA A 160 5.73 -2.89 7.31
C ALA A 160 6.55 -2.41 8.52
N MET A 161 7.88 -2.44 8.42
CA MET A 161 8.77 -1.89 9.45
C MET A 161 8.57 -0.38 9.64
N ALA A 162 8.50 0.39 8.56
CA ALA A 162 8.27 1.83 8.63
C ALA A 162 6.90 2.15 9.26
N LEU A 163 5.85 1.43 8.90
CA LEU A 163 4.52 1.60 9.50
C LEU A 163 4.51 1.23 10.99
N ALA A 164 5.20 0.15 11.40
CA ALA A 164 5.35 -0.20 12.80
C ALA A 164 6.09 0.88 13.62
N LEU A 165 7.09 1.53 13.01
CA LEU A 165 7.78 2.68 13.62
C LEU A 165 6.84 3.88 13.77
N LEU A 166 5.99 4.16 12.80
CA LEU A 166 4.98 5.22 12.90
C LEU A 166 4.00 4.96 14.05
N GLU A 167 3.44 3.76 14.12
CA GLU A 167 2.51 3.36 15.18
C GLU A 167 3.13 3.52 16.57
N GLU A 168 4.34 3.01 16.75
CA GLU A 168 5.05 3.10 18.03
C GLU A 168 5.38 4.56 18.42
N THR A 169 5.68 5.40 17.41
CA THR A 169 5.96 6.83 17.63
C THR A 169 4.71 7.57 18.06
N TYR A 170 3.58 7.29 17.40
CA TYR A 170 2.30 7.91 17.72
C TYR A 170 1.77 7.49 19.08
N ALA A 171 1.87 6.20 19.43
CA ALA A 171 1.37 5.67 20.69
C ALA A 171 2.03 6.33 21.91
N LYS A 172 3.28 6.80 21.77
CA LYS A 172 4.04 7.40 22.88
C LYS A 172 3.85 8.90 23.08
N LYS A 173 3.53 9.62 22.00
CA LYS A 173 3.29 11.07 22.05
C LYS A 173 2.43 11.48 20.85
N PRO A 174 1.30 12.16 21.06
CA PRO A 174 0.52 12.72 19.97
C PRO A 174 1.40 13.64 19.11
N ARG A 175 1.45 13.37 17.82
CA ARG A 175 2.20 14.14 16.82
C ARG A 175 1.38 14.29 15.56
N VAL A 176 1.64 15.34 14.80
CA VAL A 176 1.10 15.47 13.46
C VAL A 176 1.99 14.67 12.51
N ILE A 177 1.44 13.58 11.99
CA ILE A 177 2.13 12.69 11.05
C ILE A 177 1.43 12.76 9.71
N VAL A 178 2.20 12.94 8.65
CA VAL A 178 1.71 12.87 7.27
C VAL A 178 2.34 11.65 6.60
N SER A 179 1.50 10.82 5.99
CA SER A 179 1.94 9.69 5.16
C SER A 179 1.73 10.02 3.69
N VAL A 180 2.78 9.92 2.90
CA VAL A 180 2.79 10.12 1.44
C VAL A 180 3.02 8.77 0.78
N GLU A 181 1.97 8.18 0.27
CA GLU A 181 1.99 6.81 -0.25
C GLU A 181 1.35 6.76 -1.64
N ARG A 182 1.87 5.92 -2.52
CA ARG A 182 1.21 5.64 -3.80
C ARG A 182 -0.12 4.91 -3.57
N TYR A 183 -0.15 4.05 -2.56
CA TYR A 183 -1.34 3.34 -2.09
C TYR A 183 -1.34 3.44 -0.56
N ALA A 184 -2.31 4.16 -0.01
CA ALA A 184 -2.39 4.36 1.43
C ALA A 184 -2.60 3.03 2.16
N GLU A 185 -1.60 2.56 2.87
CA GLU A 185 -1.64 1.34 3.70
C GLU A 185 -1.57 1.65 5.19
N CYS A 186 -1.25 2.89 5.56
CA CYS A 186 -1.29 3.32 6.94
C CYS A 186 -2.74 3.31 7.45
N LEU A 187 -3.02 2.46 8.43
CA LEU A 187 -4.38 2.29 8.99
C LEU A 187 -4.66 3.21 10.17
N ASN A 188 -3.64 3.85 10.75
CA ASN A 188 -3.82 4.73 11.89
C ASN A 188 -4.70 5.93 11.49
N PRO A 189 -5.90 6.10 12.12
CA PRO A 189 -6.83 7.17 11.77
C PRO A 189 -6.30 8.57 12.07
N ASN A 190 -5.27 8.66 12.90
CA ASN A 190 -4.65 9.92 13.31
C ASN A 190 -3.51 10.37 12.38
N VAL A 191 -3.15 9.56 11.38
CA VAL A 191 -2.17 9.91 10.36
C VAL A 191 -2.88 10.57 9.18
N ILE A 192 -2.44 11.76 8.79
CA ILE A 192 -2.92 12.44 7.59
C ILE A 192 -2.35 11.69 6.38
N ARG A 193 -3.22 11.15 5.54
CA ARG A 193 -2.82 10.34 4.39
C ARG A 193 -2.95 11.14 3.10
N LEU A 194 -1.83 11.27 2.39
CA LEU A 194 -1.77 11.82 1.05
C LEU A 194 -1.48 10.69 0.07
N GLU A 195 -2.48 10.29 -0.68
CA GLU A 195 -2.32 9.30 -1.74
C GLU A 195 -1.81 9.98 -3.01
N LEU A 196 -0.70 9.49 -3.54
CA LEU A 196 -0.15 9.98 -4.80
C LEU A 196 -1.05 9.54 -5.95
N SER A 197 -1.59 10.52 -6.66
CA SER A 197 -2.28 10.27 -7.92
C SER A 197 -1.30 9.83 -9.02
N ASP A 198 -1.81 9.25 -10.11
CA ASP A 198 -1.01 8.89 -11.31
C ASP A 198 -0.45 10.12 -12.07
N ASN A 199 -0.34 11.26 -11.41
CA ASN A 199 0.26 12.47 -11.96
C ASN A 199 1.76 12.24 -12.21
N PRO A 200 2.32 12.58 -13.38
CA PRO A 200 3.74 12.42 -13.68
C PRO A 200 4.66 13.25 -12.77
N HIS A 201 4.14 14.28 -12.10
CA HIS A 201 4.90 15.11 -11.15
C HIS A 201 4.22 15.20 -9.78
N PRO A 202 3.95 14.05 -9.11
CA PRO A 202 3.13 14.03 -7.91
C PRO A 202 3.79 14.71 -6.70
N TYR A 203 5.11 14.83 -6.67
CA TYR A 203 5.85 15.31 -5.50
C TYR A 203 6.07 16.83 -5.47
N GLY A 204 6.10 17.50 -6.62
CA GLY A 204 6.44 18.93 -6.71
C GLY A 204 5.47 19.83 -5.95
N GLU A 205 4.17 19.53 -6.00
CA GLU A 205 3.13 20.33 -5.35
C GLU A 205 2.92 19.94 -3.87
N LEU A 206 3.49 18.81 -3.43
CA LEU A 206 3.24 18.27 -2.09
C LEU A 206 3.99 19.03 -1.00
N VAL A 207 5.11 19.67 -1.29
CA VAL A 207 5.89 20.40 -0.28
C VAL A 207 5.02 21.44 0.41
N ASP A 208 4.35 22.29 -0.39
CA ASP A 208 3.52 23.38 0.13
C ASP A 208 2.30 22.83 0.89
N VAL A 209 1.67 21.76 0.37
CA VAL A 209 0.54 21.12 1.03
C VAL A 209 0.97 20.51 2.36
N ILE A 210 2.07 19.77 2.40
CA ILE A 210 2.55 19.10 3.61
C ILE A 210 2.95 20.13 4.68
N THR A 211 3.65 21.18 4.29
CA THR A 211 4.12 22.21 5.23
C THR A 211 2.97 22.97 5.90
N GLN A 212 1.80 23.08 5.24
CA GLN A 212 0.61 23.70 5.84
C GLN A 212 0.07 22.91 7.03
N PHE A 213 0.29 21.60 7.10
CA PHE A 213 -0.08 20.80 8.26
C PHE A 213 0.89 20.93 9.43
N ALA A 214 2.03 21.58 9.24
CA ALA A 214 3.12 21.68 10.23
C ALA A 214 3.45 20.31 10.87
N PRO A 215 3.76 19.27 10.07
CA PRO A 215 3.94 17.92 10.61
C PRO A 215 5.24 17.81 11.42
N ASP A 216 5.20 16.99 12.45
CA ASP A 216 6.39 16.57 13.20
C ASP A 216 7.20 15.51 12.42
N LEU A 217 6.49 14.67 11.66
CA LEU A 217 7.08 13.56 10.91
C LEU A 217 6.31 13.35 9.59
N VAL A 218 7.05 13.15 8.52
CA VAL A 218 6.50 12.73 7.22
C VAL A 218 7.04 11.37 6.84
N PHE A 219 6.15 10.43 6.58
CA PHE A 219 6.50 9.15 5.97
C PHE A 219 6.36 9.26 4.46
N ILE A 220 7.41 8.90 3.71
CA ILE A 220 7.39 8.81 2.25
C ILE A 220 7.68 7.37 1.86
N ASP A 221 6.66 6.70 1.31
CA ASP A 221 6.80 5.34 0.83
C ASP A 221 7.61 5.33 -0.46
N LYS A 222 8.80 4.73 -0.42
CA LYS A 222 9.69 4.50 -1.56
C LYS A 222 10.38 5.74 -2.15
N LEU A 223 11.65 5.87 -1.89
CA LEU A 223 12.54 6.83 -2.58
C LEU A 223 13.09 6.24 -3.89
N ASP A 224 12.21 5.95 -4.85
CA ASP A 224 12.57 5.33 -6.13
C ASP A 224 12.68 6.32 -7.29
N THR A 225 12.37 7.59 -7.06
CA THR A 225 12.46 8.66 -8.06
C THR A 225 13.22 9.87 -7.54
N SER A 226 13.81 10.65 -8.46
CA SER A 226 14.49 11.91 -8.12
C SER A 226 13.57 12.89 -7.40
N ASP A 227 12.29 12.92 -7.78
CA ASP A 227 11.29 13.83 -7.18
C ASP A 227 10.95 13.42 -5.74
N ALA A 228 10.85 12.11 -5.45
CA ALA A 228 10.65 11.61 -4.09
C ALA A 228 11.85 11.96 -3.19
N VAL A 229 13.06 11.82 -3.71
CA VAL A 229 14.29 12.22 -3.01
C VAL A 229 14.33 13.72 -2.77
N LEU A 230 13.94 14.53 -3.77
CA LEU A 230 13.89 15.98 -3.65
C LEU A 230 12.85 16.39 -2.60
N LEU A 231 11.66 15.82 -2.60
CA LEU A 231 10.63 16.04 -1.58
C LEU A 231 11.19 15.74 -0.18
N ALA A 232 11.76 14.56 0.04
CA ALA A 232 12.33 14.17 1.32
C ALA A 232 13.40 15.14 1.81
N ARG A 233 14.32 15.54 0.93
CA ARG A 233 15.38 16.52 1.24
C ARG A 233 14.81 17.89 1.59
N THR A 234 13.83 18.38 0.83
CA THR A 234 13.21 19.67 1.06
C THR A 234 12.51 19.72 2.40
N LEU A 235 11.71 18.69 2.73
CA LEU A 235 11.03 18.58 4.02
C LEU A 235 12.05 18.52 5.17
N PHE A 236 13.09 17.71 5.05
CA PHE A 236 14.15 17.59 6.05
C PHE A 236 14.89 18.93 6.24
N THR A 237 15.21 19.64 5.15
CA THR A 237 15.86 20.97 5.21
C THR A 237 14.97 21.98 5.93
N ASN A 238 13.65 21.88 5.74
CA ASN A 238 12.66 22.73 6.43
C ASN A 238 12.47 22.33 7.92
N GLY A 239 13.25 21.39 8.44
CA GLY A 239 13.22 21.01 9.85
C GLY A 239 12.21 19.92 10.22
N ILE A 240 11.52 19.33 9.24
CA ILE A 240 10.55 18.26 9.42
C ILE A 240 11.30 16.93 9.46
N SER A 241 10.95 16.05 10.41
CA SER A 241 11.49 14.69 10.42
C SER A 241 10.94 13.87 9.27
N VAL A 242 11.77 13.02 8.66
CA VAL A 242 11.40 12.20 7.50
C VAL A 242 11.70 10.73 7.78
N LEU A 243 10.73 9.87 7.52
CA LEU A 243 10.88 8.42 7.50
C LEU A 243 10.60 7.92 6.08
N THR A 244 11.50 7.11 5.54
CA THR A 244 11.38 6.65 4.16
C THR A 244 11.74 5.18 4.00
N THR A 245 11.31 4.57 2.90
CA THR A 245 11.79 3.25 2.47
C THR A 245 12.54 3.35 1.15
N THR A 246 13.58 2.53 0.97
CA THR A 246 14.34 2.47 -0.29
C THR A 246 15.04 1.12 -0.44
N THR A 247 15.54 0.83 -1.63
CA THR A 247 16.54 -0.22 -1.88
C THR A 247 17.96 0.34 -1.92
N ASP A 248 18.12 1.66 -2.00
CA ASP A 248 19.42 2.34 -1.99
C ASP A 248 19.82 2.71 -0.55
N SER A 249 21.04 2.39 -0.17
CA SER A 249 21.59 2.63 1.17
C SER A 249 22.66 3.74 1.19
N THR A 250 22.79 4.52 0.13
CA THR A 250 23.90 5.49 -0.07
C THR A 250 23.58 6.92 0.38
N PHE A 251 22.55 7.11 1.19
CA PHE A 251 22.18 8.45 1.66
C PHE A 251 23.08 8.90 2.82
N ALA A 252 23.75 10.02 2.64
CA ALA A 252 24.57 10.66 3.69
C ALA A 252 23.71 11.43 4.70
N ASN A 253 24.17 11.54 5.94
CA ASN A 253 23.50 12.23 7.04
C ASN A 253 22.11 11.68 7.39
N THR A 254 21.95 10.37 7.29
CA THR A 254 20.69 9.69 7.60
C THR A 254 20.94 8.50 8.52
N THR A 255 19.99 8.19 9.39
CA THR A 255 20.01 6.94 10.14
C THR A 255 19.43 5.83 9.28
N VAL A 256 20.25 4.86 8.93
CA VAL A 256 19.83 3.73 8.07
C VAL A 256 19.48 2.53 8.93
N ILE A 257 18.26 2.03 8.76
CA ILE A 257 17.77 0.78 9.34
C ILE A 257 17.82 -0.26 8.21
N GLU A 258 18.75 -1.19 8.30
CA GLU A 258 18.90 -2.26 7.32
C GLU A 258 18.08 -3.49 7.72
N LEU A 259 17.20 -3.93 6.83
CA LEU A 259 16.33 -5.08 7.06
C LEU A 259 16.78 -6.27 6.21
N SER A 260 17.12 -7.38 6.86
CA SER A 260 17.44 -8.64 6.20
C SER A 260 16.18 -9.39 5.74
N PRO A 261 16.30 -10.41 4.88
CA PRO A 261 15.18 -11.23 4.40
C PRO A 261 14.35 -11.87 5.52
N ASN A 262 14.96 -12.17 6.65
CA ASN A 262 14.33 -12.81 7.80
C ASN A 262 13.78 -11.82 8.84
N ASN A 263 13.49 -10.58 8.44
CA ASN A 263 13.02 -9.51 9.33
C ASN A 263 14.00 -9.15 10.47
N VAL A 264 15.29 -9.39 10.29
CA VAL A 264 16.30 -8.96 11.22
C VAL A 264 16.70 -7.53 10.90
N ALA A 265 16.49 -6.62 11.84
CA ALA A 265 16.80 -5.21 11.70
C ALA A 265 18.14 -4.88 12.40
N SER A 266 18.93 -4.04 11.79
CA SER A 266 20.14 -3.46 12.36
C SER A 266 20.26 -1.98 12.00
N ILE A 267 20.95 -1.21 12.84
CA ILE A 267 21.28 0.17 12.54
C ILE A 267 22.66 0.19 11.89
N ARG A 268 22.76 0.87 10.75
CA ARG A 268 24.06 1.23 10.21
C ARG A 268 24.49 2.54 10.85
N PRO A 269 25.70 2.61 11.43
CA PRO A 269 26.20 3.86 11.98
C PRO A 269 26.26 4.95 10.90
N ASP A 270 25.94 6.19 11.31
CA ASP A 270 26.02 7.37 10.45
C ASP A 270 27.46 7.50 9.89
N PHE A 271 27.61 7.61 8.57
CA PHE A 271 28.86 7.96 7.91
C PHE A 271 28.87 9.45 7.54
#